data_25e726a6268f32b49615fa0129b1e612
#
_entry.id   25e726a6268f32b49615fa0129b1e612
#
_cell.length_a   1.000
_cell.length_b   1.000
_cell.length_c   1.000
_cell.angle_alpha   90.00
_cell.angle_beta   90.00
_cell.angle_gamma   90.00
#
_symmetry.space_group_name_H-M   'P 1'
#
loop_
_entity.id
_entity.type
_entity.pdbx_description
1 polymer ?
#
loop_
_entity_poly.entity_id
_entity_poly.type
_entity_poly.pdbx_seq_one_letter_code
_entity_poly.pdbx_strand_id
1 'polypeptide(L)'
;MKFLFALILGMCVVGFSAATPAADGQALLLQKHVGKGLSCNGCHQENPPATPVKTSQCLSCHGTYEQLADKTDGKGAVNPHGSHQGDLSCDSCHNVHKPSVNYCSQCHQFELRVP
;
A
#
# COMPACT_ATOMS: atom_id res chain seq x y z
N MET A 1 -62.85 40.43 3.61
CA MET A 1 -61.84 39.84 2.70
C MET A 1 -60.51 39.80 3.44
N LYS A 2 -60.09 38.58 3.88
CA LYS A 2 -58.86 38.36 4.67
C LYS A 2 -57.93 37.55 3.79
N PHE A 3 -56.85 38.14 3.32
CA PHE A 3 -55.81 37.46 2.55
C PHE A 3 -54.81 36.78 3.53
N LEU A 4 -54.77 35.45 3.54
CA LEU A 4 -53.77 34.66 4.22
C LEU A 4 -52.53 34.56 3.29
N PHE A 5 -51.43 35.17 3.69
CA PHE A 5 -50.12 34.95 3.09
C PHE A 5 -49.49 33.71 3.75
N ALA A 6 -49.42 32.62 3.03
CA ALA A 6 -48.64 31.45 3.43
C ALA A 6 -47.18 31.66 3.05
N LEU A 7 -46.29 31.82 4.03
CA LEU A 7 -44.85 31.90 3.89
C LEU A 7 -44.33 30.48 3.81
N ILE A 8 -43.91 30.05 2.59
CA ILE A 8 -43.23 28.77 2.41
C ILE A 8 -41.76 29.00 2.69
N LEU A 9 -41.28 28.51 3.84
CA LEU A 9 -39.87 28.54 4.22
C LEU A 9 -39.16 27.35 3.52
N GLY A 10 -38.51 27.65 2.41
CA GLY A 10 -37.69 26.68 1.67
C GLY A 10 -36.40 26.33 2.46
N MET A 11 -36.37 25.12 3.03
CA MET A 11 -35.18 24.60 3.72
C MET A 11 -34.19 24.08 2.68
N CYS A 12 -33.17 24.91 2.31
CA CYS A 12 -32.04 24.47 1.52
C CYS A 12 -31.19 23.48 2.34
N VAL A 13 -31.36 22.19 2.07
CA VAL A 13 -30.42 21.16 2.54
C VAL A 13 -29.14 21.26 1.74
N VAL A 14 -28.14 21.93 2.29
CA VAL A 14 -26.78 21.93 1.73
C VAL A 14 -26.18 20.57 2.01
N GLY A 15 -26.21 19.69 1.02
CA GLY A 15 -25.55 18.39 1.08
C GLY A 15 -24.03 18.59 1.19
N PHE A 16 -23.48 18.34 2.36
CA PHE A 16 -22.04 18.29 2.57
C PHE A 16 -21.51 16.97 1.98
N SER A 17 -21.09 17.01 0.71
CA SER A 17 -20.35 15.88 0.12
C SER A 17 -18.98 15.84 0.79
N ALA A 18 -18.82 14.94 1.75
CA ALA A 18 -17.51 14.59 2.26
C ALA A 18 -16.71 13.95 1.12
N ALA A 19 -15.78 14.72 0.54
CA ALA A 19 -14.79 14.17 -0.36
C ALA A 19 -13.92 13.21 0.47
N THR A 20 -14.09 11.91 0.24
CA THR A 20 -13.14 10.90 0.72
C THR A 20 -11.79 11.22 0.08
N PRO A 21 -10.70 11.37 0.86
CA PRO A 21 -9.37 11.52 0.27
C PRO A 21 -9.14 10.30 -0.64
N ALA A 22 -8.88 10.58 -1.92
CA ALA A 22 -8.42 9.56 -2.84
C ALA A 22 -7.15 8.98 -2.22
N ALA A 23 -7.18 7.68 -1.86
CA ALA A 23 -5.96 6.95 -1.55
C ALA A 23 -5.01 7.17 -2.73
N ASP A 24 -3.80 7.64 -2.47
CA ASP A 24 -2.77 7.85 -3.47
C ASP A 24 -2.83 6.71 -4.49
N GLY A 25 -3.01 7.04 -5.77
CA GLY A 25 -3.31 6.08 -6.85
C GLY A 25 -2.20 5.07 -7.13
N GLN A 26 -1.47 4.66 -6.10
CA GLN A 26 -0.44 3.65 -6.16
C GLN A 26 -1.09 2.26 -6.22
N ALA A 27 -0.95 1.62 -7.38
CA ALA A 27 -1.44 0.26 -7.57
C ALA A 27 -0.85 -0.66 -6.49
N LEU A 28 -1.72 -1.44 -5.84
CA LEU A 28 -1.31 -2.43 -4.85
C LEU A 28 -0.30 -3.42 -5.45
N LEU A 29 0.60 -3.95 -4.64
CA LEU A 29 1.55 -4.97 -5.07
C LEU A 29 0.85 -6.19 -5.68
N LEU A 30 -0.31 -6.57 -5.17
CA LEU A 30 -1.14 -7.61 -5.76
C LEU A 30 -1.41 -7.34 -7.25
N GLN A 31 -1.83 -6.13 -7.59
CA GLN A 31 -2.15 -5.76 -8.98
C GLN A 31 -0.90 -5.83 -9.87
N LYS A 32 0.26 -5.43 -9.36
CA LYS A 32 1.53 -5.53 -10.10
C LYS A 32 1.91 -6.98 -10.38
N HIS A 33 1.74 -7.89 -9.41
CA HIS A 33 2.02 -9.31 -9.57
C HIS A 33 1.02 -10.01 -10.51
N VAL A 34 -0.28 -9.74 -10.32
CA VAL A 34 -1.33 -10.27 -11.22
C VAL A 34 -1.12 -9.77 -12.65
N GLY A 35 -0.76 -8.50 -12.83
CA GLY A 35 -0.41 -7.94 -14.14
C GLY A 35 0.81 -8.59 -14.81
N LYS A 36 1.64 -9.32 -14.05
CA LYS A 36 2.75 -10.15 -14.56
C LYS A 36 2.38 -11.63 -14.69
N GLY A 37 1.11 -11.98 -14.52
CA GLY A 37 0.61 -13.34 -14.69
C GLY A 37 0.68 -14.23 -13.45
N LEU A 38 1.04 -13.69 -12.27
CA LEU A 38 1.00 -14.46 -11.04
C LEU A 38 -0.44 -14.64 -10.57
N SER A 39 -0.79 -15.87 -10.19
CA SER A 39 -2.04 -16.20 -9.51
C SER A 39 -1.86 -16.21 -7.99
N CYS A 40 -2.97 -16.33 -7.25
CA CYS A 40 -2.93 -16.43 -5.79
C CYS A 40 -2.00 -17.56 -5.31
N ASN A 41 -1.99 -18.69 -6.01
CA ASN A 41 -1.13 -19.86 -5.67
C ASN A 41 0.37 -19.60 -5.90
N GLY A 42 0.74 -18.56 -6.64
CA GLY A 42 2.15 -18.17 -6.81
C GLY A 42 2.79 -17.68 -5.51
N CYS A 43 1.96 -17.19 -4.60
CA CYS A 43 2.39 -16.72 -3.28
C CYS A 43 1.87 -17.62 -2.15
N HIS A 44 0.59 -17.99 -2.21
CA HIS A 44 -0.06 -18.87 -1.24
C HIS A 44 -0.02 -20.31 -1.70
N GLN A 45 0.41 -21.21 -0.82
CA GLN A 45 0.45 -22.64 -1.12
C GLN A 45 -0.87 -23.35 -0.79
N GLU A 46 -1.82 -22.63 -0.21
CA GLU A 46 -3.12 -23.11 0.24
C GLU A 46 -4.25 -22.36 -0.49
N ASN A 47 -5.33 -23.06 -0.79
CA ASN A 47 -6.53 -22.47 -1.38
C ASN A 47 -7.79 -22.97 -0.65
N PRO A 48 -8.53 -22.14 0.09
CA PRO A 48 -8.26 -20.70 0.29
C PRO A 48 -7.02 -20.45 1.15
N PRO A 49 -6.35 -19.29 1.01
CA PRO A 49 -5.18 -18.93 1.80
C PRO A 49 -5.53 -18.88 3.30
N ALA A 50 -4.82 -19.65 4.13
CA ALA A 50 -5.04 -19.70 5.58
C ALA A 50 -3.85 -19.15 6.37
N THR A 51 -2.65 -19.13 5.78
CA THR A 51 -1.43 -18.69 6.44
C THR A 51 -0.78 -17.50 5.73
N PRO A 52 -0.08 -16.61 6.46
CA PRO A 52 0.73 -15.57 5.86
C PRO A 52 1.83 -16.14 4.96
N VAL A 53 2.13 -15.44 3.86
CA VAL A 53 3.22 -15.79 2.96
C VAL A 53 4.56 -15.52 3.65
N LYS A 54 5.45 -16.49 3.63
CA LYS A 54 6.79 -16.35 4.20
C LYS A 54 7.72 -15.53 3.30
N THR A 55 8.65 -14.80 3.90
CA THR A 55 9.70 -14.07 3.18
C THR A 55 10.44 -14.94 2.15
N SER A 56 10.70 -16.22 2.46
CA SER A 56 11.34 -17.15 1.52
C SER A 56 10.58 -17.32 0.20
N GLN A 57 9.25 -17.19 0.22
CA GLN A 57 8.45 -17.24 -1.01
C GLN A 57 8.68 -16.02 -1.89
N CYS A 58 8.85 -14.86 -1.30
CA CYS A 58 9.20 -13.63 -2.03
C CYS A 58 10.60 -13.76 -2.64
N LEU A 59 11.56 -14.21 -1.84
CA LEU A 59 12.95 -14.34 -2.24
C LEU A 59 13.17 -15.40 -3.34
N SER A 60 12.30 -16.40 -3.47
CA SER A 60 12.39 -17.42 -4.53
C SER A 60 12.36 -16.82 -5.95
N CYS A 61 11.73 -15.65 -6.11
CA CYS A 61 11.66 -14.93 -7.39
C CYS A 61 12.49 -13.64 -7.37
N HIS A 62 12.53 -12.94 -6.23
CA HIS A 62 13.20 -11.65 -6.13
C HIS A 62 14.72 -11.73 -5.85
N GLY A 63 15.20 -12.90 -5.43
CA GLY A 63 16.60 -13.13 -5.08
C GLY A 63 16.88 -12.86 -3.60
N THR A 64 18.17 -12.91 -3.22
CA THR A 64 18.61 -12.70 -1.83
C THR A 64 18.53 -11.23 -1.42
N TYR A 65 18.62 -10.96 -0.11
CA TYR A 65 18.71 -9.59 0.39
C TYR A 65 19.92 -8.84 -0.17
N GLU A 66 21.06 -9.49 -0.30
CA GLU A 66 22.26 -8.92 -0.91
C GLU A 66 21.99 -8.50 -2.35
N GLN A 67 21.38 -9.38 -3.16
CA GLN A 67 21.00 -9.05 -4.54
C GLN A 67 19.97 -7.92 -4.62
N LEU A 68 19.08 -7.83 -3.65
CA LEU A 68 18.12 -6.73 -3.56
C LEU A 68 18.81 -5.43 -3.16
N ALA A 69 19.77 -5.50 -2.22
CA ALA A 69 20.59 -4.35 -1.85
C ALA A 69 21.35 -3.80 -3.06
N ASP A 70 22.01 -4.67 -3.84
CA ASP A 70 22.71 -4.27 -5.07
C ASP A 70 21.75 -3.62 -6.10
N LYS A 71 20.56 -4.20 -6.28
CA LYS A 71 19.56 -3.67 -7.22
C LYS A 71 19.01 -2.31 -6.81
N THR A 72 19.01 -1.99 -5.52
CA THR A 72 18.43 -0.76 -4.98
C THR A 72 19.47 0.26 -4.61
N ASP A 73 20.75 -0.07 -4.68
CA ASP A 73 21.84 0.87 -4.43
C ASP A 73 21.80 2.05 -5.40
N GLY A 74 22.07 3.24 -4.89
CA GLY A 74 22.07 4.49 -5.65
C GLY A 74 20.70 4.95 -6.19
N LYS A 75 19.61 4.26 -5.89
CA LYS A 75 18.26 4.63 -6.36
C LYS A 75 17.51 5.60 -5.45
N GLY A 76 18.09 5.97 -4.33
CA GLY A 76 17.52 6.90 -3.35
C GLY A 76 18.57 7.37 -2.35
N ALA A 77 18.14 8.18 -1.40
CA ALA A 77 19.03 8.70 -0.35
C ALA A 77 19.53 7.60 0.61
N VAL A 78 18.79 6.49 0.69
CA VAL A 78 19.11 5.33 1.51
C VAL A 78 18.84 4.04 0.73
N ASN A 79 19.61 3.00 1.02
CA ASN A 79 19.35 1.66 0.51
C ASN A 79 18.54 0.86 1.54
N PRO A 80 17.23 0.62 1.32
CA PRO A 80 16.40 -0.04 2.31
C PRO A 80 16.77 -1.52 2.53
N HIS A 81 17.34 -2.19 1.54
CA HIS A 81 17.73 -3.60 1.62
C HIS A 81 19.17 -3.81 2.12
N GLY A 82 19.95 -2.73 2.24
CA GLY A 82 21.27 -2.72 2.86
C GLY A 82 21.34 -1.86 4.12
N SER A 83 20.26 -1.78 4.88
CA SER A 83 20.13 -0.91 6.04
C SER A 83 20.67 -1.55 7.31
N HIS A 84 20.89 -0.71 8.35
CA HIS A 84 21.31 -1.15 9.67
C HIS A 84 20.29 -2.07 10.39
N GLN A 85 19.04 -2.17 9.88
CA GLN A 85 18.03 -3.07 10.41
C GLN A 85 18.26 -4.54 10.02
N GLY A 86 19.18 -4.79 9.07
CA GLY A 86 19.40 -6.13 8.53
C GLY A 86 18.22 -6.65 7.70
N ASP A 87 18.05 -7.96 7.70
CA ASP A 87 17.06 -8.67 6.88
C ASP A 87 15.66 -8.64 7.52
N LEU A 88 14.96 -7.53 7.34
CA LEU A 88 13.55 -7.41 7.74
C LEU A 88 12.66 -8.30 6.88
N SER A 89 11.55 -8.79 7.47
CA SER A 89 10.51 -9.45 6.68
C SER A 89 9.99 -8.52 5.58
N CYS A 90 9.77 -9.03 4.37
CA CYS A 90 9.35 -8.24 3.22
C CYS A 90 8.06 -7.45 3.48
N ASP A 91 7.12 -8.05 4.22
CA ASP A 91 5.83 -7.45 4.57
C ASP A 91 5.93 -6.33 5.63
N SER A 92 7.11 -6.12 6.22
CA SER A 92 7.36 -4.94 7.07
C SER A 92 7.22 -3.63 6.27
N CYS A 93 7.48 -3.68 4.96
CA CYS A 93 7.36 -2.54 4.05
C CYS A 93 6.39 -2.84 2.90
N HIS A 94 6.53 -4.02 2.26
CA HIS A 94 5.83 -4.41 1.04
C HIS A 94 4.52 -5.14 1.36
N ASN A 95 3.45 -4.40 1.51
CA ASN A 95 2.12 -4.98 1.71
C ASN A 95 1.48 -5.37 0.38
N VAL A 96 1.12 -6.64 0.19
CA VAL A 96 0.56 -7.13 -1.07
C VAL A 96 -0.90 -6.73 -1.24
N HIS A 97 -1.71 -6.85 -0.18
CA HIS A 97 -3.16 -6.62 -0.21
C HIS A 97 -3.60 -5.25 0.32
N LYS A 98 -2.67 -4.42 0.75
CA LYS A 98 -2.89 -3.05 1.23
C LYS A 98 -1.73 -2.16 0.79
N PRO A 99 -1.81 -0.84 0.93
CA PRO A 99 -0.69 0.04 0.60
C PRO A 99 0.59 -0.32 1.34
N SER A 100 1.71 -0.30 0.63
CA SER A 100 3.06 -0.44 1.20
C SER A 100 3.37 0.73 2.14
N VAL A 101 4.28 0.52 3.08
CA VAL A 101 4.60 1.53 4.11
C VAL A 101 6.10 1.78 4.18
N ASN A 102 6.49 3.00 4.53
CA ASN A 102 7.88 3.31 4.87
C ASN A 102 8.15 2.90 6.32
N TYR A 103 8.71 1.70 6.54
CA TYR A 103 9.06 1.19 7.87
C TYR A 103 10.04 2.12 8.60
N CYS A 104 10.96 2.73 7.87
CA CYS A 104 12.00 3.59 8.45
C CYS A 104 11.43 4.86 9.08
N SER A 105 10.23 5.30 8.68
CA SER A 105 9.56 6.49 9.22
C SER A 105 9.20 6.39 10.71
N GLN A 106 9.28 5.19 11.30
CA GLN A 106 9.10 5.00 12.73
C GLN A 106 10.20 5.70 13.58
N CYS A 107 11.37 5.89 12.99
CA CYS A 107 12.52 6.52 13.67
C CYS A 107 13.14 7.67 12.86
N HIS A 108 12.98 7.65 11.53
CA HIS A 108 13.61 8.61 10.63
C HIS A 108 12.57 9.49 9.92
N GLN A 109 12.93 10.75 9.69
CA GLN A 109 12.08 11.73 8.99
C GLN A 109 12.55 11.91 7.55
N PHE A 110 12.59 10.83 6.75
CA PHE A 110 12.86 10.92 5.33
C PHE A 110 11.79 10.20 4.51
N GLU A 111 11.59 10.70 3.31
CA GLU A 111 10.67 10.11 2.36
C GLU A 111 11.33 8.91 1.68
N LEU A 112 10.75 7.73 1.87
CA LEU A 112 11.08 6.51 1.15
C LEU A 112 9.83 5.99 0.46
N ARG A 113 9.81 6.03 -0.86
CA ARG A 113 8.71 5.47 -1.63
C ARG A 113 8.88 3.96 -1.75
N VAL A 114 8.02 3.22 -1.06
CA VAL A 114 7.95 1.76 -1.17
C VAL A 114 6.98 1.41 -2.31
N PRO A 115 7.40 0.65 -3.33
CA PRO A 115 6.57 0.33 -4.50
C PRO A 115 5.40 -0.59 -4.20
#